data_8c5d7ef51b30fa53ecb2e19f78492e91
#
_entry.id   8c5d7ef51b30fa53ecb2e19f78492e91
#
_cell.length_a   1.000
_cell.length_b   1.000
_cell.length_c   1.000
_cell.angle_alpha   90.00
_cell.angle_beta   90.00
_cell.angle_gamma   90.00
#
_symmetry.space_group_name_H-M   'P 1'
#
loop_
_entity.id
_entity.type
_entity.pdbx_description
1 polymer ?
#
loop_
_entity_poly.entity_id
_entity_poly.type
_entity_poly.pdbx_seq_one_letter_code
_entity_poly.pdbx_strand_id
1 'polypeptide(L)'
;MQLDKDTLRKLRGLIIFTLVILVGLWRFSIVLQAVKTILHILFPFLLGGAIAFVLSVPMNRIRKRLFANAKEKPKKFAAPVSLILTLIFVLALLSLVTIVVVPELGNTIATLGKTLPEKVPVLIRKAEQLVSNHPELVDYIDEVQAQLNWEEILNQLVTFFRIGANSMLSSTISVATGIVSGVGTFFIGLVFACYILLQQEFLKRQMKKLIFAYLKEKHANRFLQICALTYRTFSNFLTGQCLDSVILGIMFFVSMTILRFPFAILVGVLIAFTALIPIFGAFIGCVVGAFLILTVSPSQAAAFIVLFLVLQQIEGNLIYPKVVGGSIGLPAIWVLVAVTLGGSLFGIVGMLVFIPIVSVVYTLLKEDVNKRLIEKDITIE
;
A
#
# COMPACT_ATOMS: atom_id res chain seq x y z
N MET A 1 39.97 49.61 18.78
CA MET A 1 39.85 48.33 18.06
C MET A 1 38.70 48.49 17.08
N GLN A 2 38.99 48.88 15.83
CA GLN A 2 37.94 49.06 14.80
C GLN A 2 37.67 47.67 14.21
N LEU A 3 36.49 47.15 14.45
CA LEU A 3 36.01 45.91 13.85
C LEU A 3 35.77 46.15 12.35
N ASP A 4 36.44 45.38 11.50
CA ASP A 4 36.29 45.44 10.07
C ASP A 4 34.85 45.16 9.66
N LYS A 5 34.34 45.83 8.59
CA LYS A 5 32.92 45.69 8.13
C LYS A 5 32.53 44.26 7.85
N ASP A 6 33.46 43.41 7.39
CA ASP A 6 33.23 41.97 7.14
C ASP A 6 33.10 41.19 8.45
N THR A 7 33.86 41.52 9.47
CA THR A 7 33.75 40.93 10.81
C THR A 7 32.43 41.29 11.48
N LEU A 8 31.99 42.55 11.34
CA LEU A 8 30.67 42.99 11.82
C LEU A 8 29.51 42.27 11.10
N ARG A 9 29.64 42.00 9.80
CA ARG A 9 28.62 41.27 9.04
C ARG A 9 28.55 39.80 9.47
N LYS A 10 29.68 39.14 9.70
CA LYS A 10 29.77 37.77 10.23
C LYS A 10 29.21 37.70 11.66
N LEU A 11 29.55 38.66 12.51
CA LEU A 11 29.08 38.73 13.89
C LEU A 11 27.54 38.92 13.97
N ARG A 12 26.99 39.82 13.15
CA ARG A 12 25.53 39.96 13.00
C ARG A 12 24.86 38.66 12.54
N GLY A 13 25.44 38.01 11.55
CA GLY A 13 24.94 36.71 11.05
C GLY A 13 24.91 35.65 12.14
N LEU A 14 25.98 35.60 12.96
CA LEU A 14 26.10 34.65 14.06
C LEU A 14 25.10 34.97 15.19
N ILE A 15 24.94 36.22 15.56
CA ILE A 15 23.96 36.68 16.58
C ILE A 15 22.53 36.36 16.11
N ILE A 16 22.18 36.70 14.86
CA ILE A 16 20.85 36.40 14.30
C ILE A 16 20.60 34.89 14.30
N PHE A 17 21.60 34.07 13.85
CA PHE A 17 21.52 32.64 13.84
C PHE A 17 21.30 32.05 15.24
N THR A 18 22.06 32.54 16.24
CA THR A 18 21.95 32.09 17.64
C THR A 18 20.58 32.49 18.24
N LEU A 19 20.10 33.72 17.97
CA LEU A 19 18.78 34.19 18.40
C LEU A 19 17.66 33.35 17.77
N VAL A 20 17.73 33.04 16.48
CA VAL A 20 16.73 32.21 15.78
C VAL A 20 16.69 30.79 16.37
N ILE A 21 17.86 30.21 16.66
CA ILE A 21 17.92 28.90 17.30
C ILE A 21 17.36 28.95 18.71
N LEU A 22 17.74 29.94 19.51
CA LEU A 22 17.31 30.09 20.90
C LEU A 22 15.79 30.34 21.00
N VAL A 23 15.22 31.20 20.16
CA VAL A 23 13.77 31.45 20.09
C VAL A 23 13.05 30.17 19.52
N GLY A 24 13.63 29.49 18.54
CA GLY A 24 13.10 28.25 17.99
C GLY A 24 13.06 27.12 19.02
N LEU A 25 14.08 26.98 19.85
CA LEU A 25 14.12 26.03 20.95
C LEU A 25 13.18 26.40 22.10
N TRP A 26 13.09 27.68 22.43
CA TRP A 26 12.19 28.15 23.50
C TRP A 26 10.72 27.99 23.12
N ARG A 27 10.38 28.23 21.87
CA ARG A 27 9.02 28.10 21.33
C ARG A 27 8.88 26.92 20.37
N PHE A 28 9.53 25.79 20.71
CA PHE A 28 9.55 24.59 19.87
C PHE A 28 8.15 24.10 19.49
N SER A 29 7.17 24.26 20.40
CA SER A 29 5.77 23.93 20.12
C SER A 29 5.17 24.75 18.96
N ILE A 30 5.51 26.05 18.87
CA ILE A 30 5.04 26.92 17.77
C ILE A 30 5.69 26.50 16.44
N VAL A 31 7.00 26.19 16.47
CA VAL A 31 7.70 25.69 15.27
C VAL A 31 7.08 24.39 14.80
N LEU A 32 6.83 23.43 15.71
CA LEU A 32 6.15 22.19 15.38
C LEU A 32 4.74 22.41 14.82
N GLN A 33 3.99 23.34 15.41
CA GLN A 33 2.64 23.67 14.94
C GLN A 33 2.68 24.30 13.55
N ALA A 34 3.62 25.22 13.29
CA ALA A 34 3.83 25.79 11.96
C ALA A 34 4.20 24.72 10.92
N VAL A 35 5.12 23.81 11.27
CA VAL A 35 5.49 22.68 10.39
C VAL A 35 4.28 21.78 10.12
N LYS A 36 3.49 21.43 11.16
CA LYS A 36 2.26 20.63 10.99
C LYS A 36 1.25 21.33 10.07
N THR A 37 1.06 22.64 10.24
CA THR A 37 0.17 23.43 9.40
C THR A 37 0.63 23.44 7.94
N ILE A 38 1.92 23.66 7.69
CA ILE A 38 2.50 23.63 6.34
C ILE A 38 2.33 22.24 5.71
N LEU A 39 2.64 21.17 6.46
CA LEU A 39 2.45 19.80 5.98
C LEU A 39 0.98 19.51 5.69
N HIS A 40 0.06 19.97 6.51
CA HIS A 40 -1.38 19.81 6.28
C HIS A 40 -1.85 20.50 4.99
N ILE A 41 -1.38 21.73 4.74
CA ILE A 41 -1.67 22.47 3.50
C ILE A 41 -1.07 21.77 2.27
N LEU A 42 0.14 21.21 2.41
CA LEU A 42 0.81 20.50 1.32
C LEU A 42 0.28 19.08 1.09
N PHE A 43 -0.40 18.49 2.08
CA PHE A 43 -0.84 17.09 2.05
C PHE A 43 -1.67 16.72 0.80
N PRO A 44 -2.68 17.50 0.35
CA PRO A 44 -3.43 17.19 -0.87
C PRO A 44 -2.53 17.12 -2.12
N PHE A 45 -1.52 17.97 -2.20
CA PHE A 45 -0.57 17.99 -3.33
C PHE A 45 0.41 16.82 -3.28
N LEU A 46 0.88 16.44 -2.09
CA LEU A 46 1.69 15.25 -1.89
C LEU A 46 0.90 13.99 -2.24
N LEU A 47 -0.34 13.91 -1.77
CA LEU A 47 -1.27 12.83 -2.11
C LEU A 47 -1.52 12.78 -3.61
N GLY A 48 -1.78 13.92 -4.25
CA GLY A 48 -1.95 14.01 -5.70
C GLY A 48 -0.70 13.59 -6.48
N GLY A 49 0.49 13.92 -5.99
CA GLY A 49 1.76 13.44 -6.53
C GLY A 49 1.89 11.92 -6.44
N ALA A 50 1.53 11.32 -5.32
CA ALA A 50 1.51 9.87 -5.12
C ALA A 50 0.48 9.19 -6.04
N ILE A 51 -0.74 9.71 -6.13
CA ILE A 51 -1.78 9.22 -7.05
C ILE A 51 -1.29 9.32 -8.50
N ALA A 52 -0.73 10.47 -8.91
CA ALA A 52 -0.17 10.65 -10.26
C ALA A 52 0.92 9.61 -10.56
N PHE A 53 1.77 9.33 -9.59
CA PHE A 53 2.82 8.35 -9.72
C PHE A 53 2.25 6.94 -9.96
N VAL A 54 1.29 6.49 -9.13
CA VAL A 54 0.63 5.19 -9.28
C VAL A 54 -0.09 5.09 -10.63
N LEU A 55 -0.89 6.10 -10.99
CA LEU A 55 -1.62 6.13 -12.26
C LEU A 55 -0.70 6.26 -13.49
N SER A 56 0.51 6.80 -13.33
CA SER A 56 1.48 6.92 -14.44
C SER A 56 1.89 5.56 -15.01
N VAL A 57 1.88 4.52 -14.18
CA VAL A 57 2.31 3.17 -14.57
C VAL A 57 1.36 2.55 -15.61
N PRO A 58 0.05 2.38 -15.33
CA PRO A 58 -0.89 1.89 -16.34
C PRO A 58 -1.06 2.87 -17.50
N MET A 59 -1.09 4.18 -17.24
CA MET A 59 -1.21 5.20 -18.28
C MET A 59 -0.08 5.11 -19.31
N ASN A 60 1.17 5.00 -18.88
CA ASN A 60 2.32 4.92 -19.78
C ASN A 60 2.33 3.59 -20.57
N ARG A 61 1.82 2.49 -20.00
CA ARG A 61 1.66 1.23 -20.73
C ARG A 61 0.57 1.32 -21.80
N ILE A 62 -0.59 1.87 -21.45
CA ILE A 62 -1.69 2.13 -22.39
C ILE A 62 -1.19 3.04 -23.52
N ARG A 63 -0.53 4.16 -23.16
CA ARG A 63 0.03 5.11 -24.14
C ARG A 63 1.01 4.44 -25.09
N LYS A 64 1.92 3.60 -24.58
CA LYS A 64 2.90 2.89 -25.42
C LYS A 64 2.24 1.87 -26.35
N ARG A 65 1.20 1.13 -25.88
CA ARG A 65 0.51 0.15 -26.73
C ARG A 65 -0.36 0.77 -27.80
N LEU A 66 -1.16 1.79 -27.44
CA LEU A 66 -2.12 2.39 -28.37
C LEU A 66 -1.48 3.36 -29.36
N PHE A 67 -0.43 4.05 -28.95
CA PHE A 67 0.17 5.13 -29.75
C PHE A 67 1.62 4.86 -30.17
N ALA A 68 2.10 3.60 -30.13
CA ALA A 68 3.45 3.23 -30.56
C ALA A 68 3.75 3.64 -32.00
N ASN A 69 2.79 3.39 -32.90
CA ASN A 69 2.91 3.62 -34.34
C ASN A 69 2.14 4.87 -34.82
N ALA A 70 1.70 5.75 -33.91
CA ALA A 70 0.90 6.90 -34.29
C ALA A 70 1.74 8.02 -34.96
N LYS A 71 1.21 8.57 -36.06
CA LYS A 71 1.72 9.79 -36.69
C LYS A 71 1.64 10.99 -35.73
N GLU A 72 2.37 12.08 -36.00
CA GLU A 72 2.53 13.22 -35.06
C GLU A 72 1.22 13.83 -34.51
N LYS A 73 0.17 13.95 -35.32
CA LYS A 73 -1.13 14.54 -34.92
C LYS A 73 -1.84 13.74 -33.81
N PRO A 74 -1.95 12.38 -33.86
CA PRO A 74 -2.52 11.61 -32.77
C PRO A 74 -1.70 11.66 -31.47
N LYS A 75 -0.40 11.95 -31.52
CA LYS A 75 0.45 12.05 -30.31
C LYS A 75 0.02 13.16 -29.34
N LYS A 76 -0.61 14.24 -29.83
CA LYS A 76 -1.14 15.32 -28.98
C LYS A 76 -2.29 14.84 -28.08
N PHE A 77 -3.11 13.92 -28.55
CA PHE A 77 -4.24 13.35 -27.82
C PHE A 77 -3.84 12.09 -26.99
N ALA A 78 -2.63 11.60 -27.16
CA ALA A 78 -2.18 10.37 -26.52
C ALA A 78 -2.21 10.46 -24.98
N ALA A 79 -1.84 11.60 -24.39
CA ALA A 79 -1.85 11.79 -22.94
C ALA A 79 -3.30 11.84 -22.39
N PRO A 80 -4.23 12.70 -22.87
CA PRO A 80 -5.57 12.75 -22.33
C PRO A 80 -6.35 11.44 -22.56
N VAL A 81 -6.24 10.83 -23.73
CA VAL A 81 -6.92 9.55 -24.01
C VAL A 81 -6.40 8.44 -23.10
N SER A 82 -5.08 8.32 -22.93
CA SER A 82 -4.50 7.31 -22.04
C SER A 82 -4.86 7.56 -20.57
N LEU A 83 -4.99 8.83 -20.15
CA LEU A 83 -5.43 9.18 -18.80
C LEU A 83 -6.89 8.75 -18.58
N ILE A 84 -7.80 9.10 -19.50
CA ILE A 84 -9.21 8.72 -19.40
C ILE A 84 -9.36 7.19 -19.34
N LEU A 85 -8.68 6.46 -20.22
CA LEU A 85 -8.71 4.99 -20.21
C LEU A 85 -8.16 4.42 -18.91
N THR A 86 -7.12 5.04 -18.34
CA THR A 86 -6.55 4.63 -17.05
C THR A 86 -7.54 4.86 -15.92
N LEU A 87 -8.21 6.01 -15.88
CA LEU A 87 -9.22 6.31 -14.86
C LEU A 87 -10.42 5.37 -14.99
N ILE A 88 -10.89 5.11 -16.20
CA ILE A 88 -11.97 4.13 -16.44
C ILE A 88 -11.55 2.75 -15.96
N PHE A 89 -10.32 2.31 -16.26
CA PHE A 89 -9.79 1.02 -15.83
C PHE A 89 -9.74 0.91 -14.30
N VAL A 90 -9.22 1.93 -13.62
CA VAL A 90 -9.13 1.94 -12.15
C VAL A 90 -10.53 1.99 -11.52
N LEU A 91 -11.43 2.82 -12.04
CA LEU A 91 -12.82 2.88 -11.57
C LEU A 91 -13.54 1.56 -11.79
N ALA A 92 -13.37 0.92 -12.94
CA ALA A 92 -13.96 -0.40 -13.23
C ALA A 92 -13.44 -1.47 -12.26
N LEU A 93 -12.13 -1.45 -11.94
CA LEU A 93 -11.54 -2.36 -10.96
C LEU A 93 -12.11 -2.13 -9.55
N LEU A 94 -12.19 -0.88 -9.10
CA LEU A 94 -12.76 -0.55 -7.80
C LEU A 94 -14.25 -0.90 -7.73
N SER A 95 -15.01 -0.63 -8.81
CA SER A 95 -16.43 -0.99 -8.89
C SER A 95 -16.62 -2.51 -8.85
N LEU A 96 -15.78 -3.28 -9.53
CA LEU A 96 -15.84 -4.74 -9.50
C LEU A 96 -15.67 -5.25 -8.06
N VAL A 97 -14.66 -4.75 -7.34
CA VAL A 97 -14.43 -5.14 -5.93
C VAL A 97 -15.62 -4.74 -5.08
N THR A 98 -16.12 -3.52 -5.22
CA THR A 98 -17.26 -3.04 -4.42
C THR A 98 -18.53 -3.84 -4.69
N ILE A 99 -18.85 -4.15 -5.96
CA ILE A 99 -20.08 -4.87 -6.32
C ILE A 99 -20.00 -6.36 -5.92
N VAL A 100 -18.82 -6.98 -5.98
CA VAL A 100 -18.67 -8.40 -5.65
C VAL A 100 -18.49 -8.61 -4.14
N VAL A 101 -17.60 -7.82 -3.52
CA VAL A 101 -17.17 -8.09 -2.13
C VAL A 101 -18.13 -7.50 -1.11
N VAL A 102 -18.60 -6.26 -1.29
CA VAL A 102 -19.40 -5.58 -0.27
C VAL A 102 -20.77 -6.24 -0.01
N PRO A 103 -21.58 -6.59 -1.03
CA PRO A 103 -22.85 -7.24 -0.78
C PRO A 103 -22.70 -8.63 -0.15
N GLU A 104 -21.73 -9.40 -0.61
CA GLU A 104 -21.51 -10.77 -0.13
C GLU A 104 -21.00 -10.78 1.32
N LEU A 105 -20.07 -9.88 1.66
CA LEU A 105 -19.66 -9.69 3.05
C LEU A 105 -20.84 -9.24 3.92
N GLY A 106 -21.66 -8.31 3.44
CA GLY A 106 -22.86 -7.85 4.15
C GLY A 106 -23.86 -8.99 4.43
N ASN A 107 -24.16 -9.78 3.41
CA ASN A 107 -25.04 -10.95 3.53
C ASN A 107 -24.48 -12.00 4.47
N THR A 108 -23.17 -12.26 4.37
CA THR A 108 -22.49 -13.24 5.22
C THR A 108 -22.50 -12.80 6.69
N ILE A 109 -22.21 -11.53 6.97
CA ILE A 109 -22.24 -10.99 8.35
C ILE A 109 -23.65 -11.03 8.92
N ALA A 110 -24.66 -10.68 8.11
CA ALA A 110 -26.07 -10.78 8.54
C ALA A 110 -26.47 -12.23 8.83
N THR A 111 -26.01 -13.19 8.04
CA THR A 111 -26.24 -14.62 8.24
C THR A 111 -25.50 -15.13 9.47
N LEU A 112 -24.25 -14.69 9.66
CA LEU A 112 -23.45 -15.03 10.83
C LEU A 112 -24.09 -14.53 12.13
N GLY A 113 -24.57 -13.29 12.14
CA GLY A 113 -25.27 -12.75 13.32
C GLY A 113 -26.45 -13.60 13.77
N LYS A 114 -27.10 -14.32 12.84
CA LYS A 114 -28.18 -15.25 13.14
C LYS A 114 -27.71 -16.66 13.48
N THR A 115 -26.66 -17.14 12.84
CA THR A 115 -26.28 -18.56 12.85
C THR A 115 -25.18 -18.88 13.86
N LEU A 116 -24.31 -17.91 14.19
CA LEU A 116 -23.19 -18.13 15.14
C LEU A 116 -23.70 -18.46 16.56
N PRO A 117 -24.65 -17.72 17.14
CA PRO A 117 -25.14 -18.04 18.46
C PRO A 117 -25.68 -19.49 18.60
N GLU A 118 -26.20 -20.05 17.50
CA GLU A 118 -26.71 -21.41 17.46
C GLU A 118 -25.64 -22.47 17.20
N LYS A 119 -24.69 -22.17 16.33
CA LYS A 119 -23.67 -23.16 15.89
C LYS A 119 -22.40 -23.18 16.75
N VAL A 120 -22.01 -22.08 17.37
CA VAL A 120 -20.81 -22.04 18.23
C VAL A 120 -20.88 -23.01 19.39
N PRO A 121 -21.98 -23.09 20.17
CA PRO A 121 -22.11 -24.07 21.25
C PRO A 121 -21.98 -25.52 20.76
N VAL A 122 -22.50 -25.79 19.55
CA VAL A 122 -22.43 -27.14 18.95
C VAL A 122 -20.99 -27.48 18.52
N LEU A 123 -20.24 -26.49 17.99
CA LEU A 123 -18.85 -26.68 17.61
C LEU A 123 -17.96 -26.89 18.83
N ILE A 124 -18.18 -26.14 19.89
CA ILE A 124 -17.47 -26.29 21.16
C ILE A 124 -17.69 -27.69 21.74
N ARG A 125 -18.94 -28.15 21.86
CA ARG A 125 -19.27 -29.51 22.33
C ARG A 125 -18.61 -30.59 21.47
N LYS A 126 -18.52 -30.41 20.14
CA LYS A 126 -17.78 -31.33 19.27
C LYS A 126 -16.28 -31.27 19.51
N ALA A 127 -15.71 -30.10 19.77
CA ALA A 127 -14.30 -29.94 20.10
C ALA A 127 -14.00 -30.61 21.47
N GLU A 128 -14.82 -30.39 22.48
CA GLU A 128 -14.73 -31.05 23.79
C GLU A 128 -14.79 -32.59 23.66
N GLN A 129 -15.70 -33.11 22.82
CA GLN A 129 -15.79 -34.56 22.55
C GLN A 129 -14.53 -35.12 21.84
N LEU A 130 -13.91 -34.37 20.95
CA LEU A 130 -12.69 -34.78 20.24
C LEU A 130 -11.47 -34.77 21.19
N VAL A 131 -11.47 -33.93 22.20
CA VAL A 131 -10.36 -33.70 23.12
C VAL A 131 -10.64 -34.28 24.51
N SER A 132 -11.75 -35.00 24.69
CA SER A 132 -12.18 -35.60 25.96
C SER A 132 -11.11 -36.46 26.65
N ASN A 133 -10.11 -36.96 25.91
CA ASN A 133 -9.01 -37.73 26.44
C ASN A 133 -7.86 -36.86 27.01
N HIS A 134 -7.94 -35.53 26.91
CA HIS A 134 -6.92 -34.57 27.37
C HIS A 134 -7.59 -33.49 28.24
N PRO A 135 -7.70 -33.69 29.58
CA PRO A 135 -8.40 -32.76 30.48
C PRO A 135 -7.87 -31.32 30.41
N GLU A 136 -6.55 -31.16 30.28
CA GLU A 136 -5.90 -29.84 30.20
C GLU A 136 -6.38 -28.99 28.98
N LEU A 137 -6.75 -29.66 27.87
CA LEU A 137 -7.27 -28.99 26.70
C LEU A 137 -8.76 -28.65 26.82
N VAL A 138 -9.51 -29.41 27.59
CA VAL A 138 -10.91 -29.11 27.90
C VAL A 138 -10.99 -27.86 28.77
N ASP A 139 -10.20 -27.78 29.85
CA ASP A 139 -10.13 -26.60 30.72
C ASP A 139 -9.74 -25.33 29.94
N TYR A 140 -8.82 -25.45 28.96
CA TYR A 140 -8.45 -24.34 28.10
C TYR A 140 -9.59 -23.90 27.16
N ILE A 141 -10.38 -24.84 26.63
CA ILE A 141 -11.56 -24.54 25.81
C ILE A 141 -12.63 -23.80 26.63
N ASP A 142 -12.87 -24.23 27.86
CA ASP A 142 -13.80 -23.58 28.77
C ASP A 142 -13.37 -22.17 29.17
N GLU A 143 -12.06 -21.96 29.41
CA GLU A 143 -11.50 -20.65 29.70
C GLU A 143 -11.63 -19.69 28.50
N VAL A 144 -11.33 -20.17 27.29
CA VAL A 144 -11.51 -19.40 26.04
C VAL A 144 -12.99 -19.08 25.80
N GLN A 145 -13.90 -20.02 26.08
CA GLN A 145 -15.34 -19.78 25.96
C GLN A 145 -15.86 -18.73 26.96
N ALA A 146 -15.34 -18.71 28.17
CA ALA A 146 -15.72 -17.73 29.20
C ALA A 146 -15.22 -16.31 28.86
N GLN A 147 -14.08 -16.21 28.17
CA GLN A 147 -13.48 -14.93 27.77
C GLN A 147 -14.03 -14.37 26.45
N LEU A 148 -14.58 -15.23 25.57
CA LEU A 148 -15.08 -14.83 24.26
C LEU A 148 -16.57 -14.45 24.33
N ASN A 149 -16.84 -13.16 24.47
CA ASN A 149 -18.19 -12.61 24.31
C ASN A 149 -18.53 -12.52 22.80
N TRP A 150 -19.09 -13.61 22.26
CA TRP A 150 -19.42 -13.71 20.84
C TRP A 150 -20.41 -12.64 20.38
N GLU A 151 -21.35 -12.23 21.24
CA GLU A 151 -22.29 -11.15 20.92
C GLU A 151 -21.57 -9.82 20.78
N GLU A 152 -20.58 -9.55 21.60
CA GLU A 152 -19.78 -8.32 21.53
C GLU A 152 -18.88 -8.29 20.30
N ILE A 153 -18.21 -9.38 19.98
CA ILE A 153 -17.38 -9.54 18.77
C ILE A 153 -18.24 -9.36 17.52
N LEU A 154 -19.41 -10.01 17.46
CA LEU A 154 -20.35 -9.87 16.35
C LEU A 154 -20.89 -8.45 16.23
N ASN A 155 -21.25 -7.83 17.35
CA ASN A 155 -21.72 -6.46 17.37
C ASN A 155 -20.61 -5.48 16.92
N GLN A 156 -19.36 -5.71 17.30
CA GLN A 156 -18.24 -4.92 16.83
C GLN A 156 -18.01 -5.13 15.33
N LEU A 157 -18.05 -6.36 14.81
CA LEU A 157 -17.96 -6.65 13.40
C LEU A 157 -19.12 -6.05 12.60
N VAL A 158 -20.36 -6.29 13.03
CA VAL A 158 -21.56 -5.70 12.42
C VAL A 158 -21.48 -4.17 12.45
N THR A 159 -21.06 -3.61 13.57
CA THR A 159 -20.90 -2.15 13.73
C THR A 159 -19.80 -1.62 12.81
N PHE A 160 -18.65 -2.29 12.72
CA PHE A 160 -17.56 -1.94 11.80
C PHE A 160 -18.04 -1.92 10.34
N PHE A 161 -18.75 -2.96 9.90
CA PHE A 161 -19.29 -3.03 8.53
C PHE A 161 -20.50 -2.10 8.34
N ARG A 162 -21.36 -1.95 9.34
CA ARG A 162 -22.50 -1.03 9.31
C ARG A 162 -22.07 0.43 9.34
N ILE A 163 -21.02 0.77 10.08
CA ILE A 163 -20.39 2.08 10.04
C ILE A 163 -19.73 2.28 8.68
N GLY A 164 -19.07 1.29 8.09
CA GLY A 164 -18.53 1.34 6.73
C GLY A 164 -19.62 1.54 5.66
N ALA A 165 -20.75 0.85 5.77
CA ALA A 165 -21.85 0.93 4.80
C ALA A 165 -22.82 2.09 5.10
N ASN A 166 -23.17 2.36 6.37
CA ASN A 166 -24.10 3.42 6.77
C ASN A 166 -23.42 4.78 7.00
N SER A 167 -22.10 4.83 7.19
CA SER A 167 -21.38 6.12 7.25
C SER A 167 -21.40 6.85 5.91
N MET A 168 -21.74 6.16 4.83
CA MET A 168 -22.10 6.82 3.56
C MET A 168 -23.51 7.44 3.58
N LEU A 169 -24.39 7.07 4.48
CA LEU A 169 -25.82 7.47 4.44
C LEU A 169 -26.37 8.17 5.69
N SER A 170 -25.76 8.09 6.86
CA SER A 170 -26.41 8.59 8.09
C SER A 170 -25.51 9.12 9.20
N SER A 171 -24.29 9.55 8.93
CA SER A 171 -23.45 10.08 10.01
C SER A 171 -23.71 11.55 10.31
N THR A 172 -24.04 11.79 11.56
CA THR A 172 -24.02 13.04 12.29
C THR A 172 -22.91 13.97 11.84
N ILE A 173 -23.14 15.25 11.87
CA ILE A 173 -22.35 16.39 11.38
C ILE A 173 -20.80 16.27 11.54
N SER A 174 -20.30 15.62 12.58
CA SER A 174 -18.86 15.44 12.82
C SER A 174 -18.16 14.42 11.89
N VAL A 175 -18.87 13.37 11.50
CA VAL A 175 -18.37 12.38 10.52
C VAL A 175 -18.56 12.94 9.12
N ALA A 176 -19.65 13.67 8.86
CA ALA A 176 -19.86 14.37 7.60
C ALA A 176 -18.74 15.38 7.32
N THR A 177 -18.29 16.16 8.32
CA THR A 177 -17.16 17.07 8.14
C THR A 177 -15.82 16.34 7.93
N GLY A 178 -15.61 15.22 8.60
CA GLY A 178 -14.42 14.37 8.39
C GLY A 178 -14.39 13.72 7.01
N ILE A 179 -15.53 13.19 6.54
CA ILE A 179 -15.66 12.60 5.19
C ILE A 179 -15.59 13.71 4.13
N VAL A 180 -16.27 14.82 4.31
CA VAL A 180 -16.23 15.96 3.36
C VAL A 180 -14.82 16.52 3.26
N SER A 181 -14.07 16.66 4.36
CA SER A 181 -12.68 17.09 4.32
C SER A 181 -11.77 16.02 3.67
N GLY A 182 -11.96 14.75 3.98
CA GLY A 182 -11.21 13.64 3.38
C GLY A 182 -11.50 13.48 1.88
N VAL A 183 -12.77 13.50 1.49
CA VAL A 183 -13.21 13.47 0.07
C VAL A 183 -12.72 14.72 -0.65
N GLY A 184 -12.83 15.90 -0.03
CA GLY A 184 -12.32 17.14 -0.61
C GLY A 184 -10.81 17.09 -0.84
N THR A 185 -10.04 16.62 0.14
CA THR A 185 -8.59 16.43 0.04
C THR A 185 -8.22 15.43 -1.06
N PHE A 186 -8.93 14.29 -1.12
CA PHE A 186 -8.74 13.28 -2.16
C PHE A 186 -9.08 13.84 -3.55
N PHE A 187 -10.20 14.57 -3.67
CA PHE A 187 -10.60 15.16 -4.95
C PHE A 187 -9.60 16.21 -5.45
N ILE A 188 -9.12 17.09 -4.58
CA ILE A 188 -8.05 18.05 -4.90
C ILE A 188 -6.79 17.28 -5.32
N GLY A 189 -6.41 16.24 -4.58
CA GLY A 189 -5.29 15.37 -4.92
C GLY A 189 -5.46 14.70 -6.29
N LEU A 190 -6.65 14.18 -6.58
CA LEU A 190 -6.95 13.53 -7.87
C LEU A 190 -6.89 14.53 -9.04
N VAL A 191 -7.48 15.71 -8.88
CA VAL A 191 -7.40 16.78 -9.89
C VAL A 191 -5.94 17.17 -10.13
N PHE A 192 -5.16 17.35 -9.06
CA PHE A 192 -3.74 17.65 -9.16
C PHE A 192 -2.95 16.53 -9.83
N ALA A 193 -3.26 15.27 -9.53
CA ALA A 193 -2.69 14.10 -10.19
C ALA A 193 -2.96 14.12 -11.70
N CYS A 194 -4.20 14.42 -12.12
CA CYS A 194 -4.55 14.55 -13.52
C CYS A 194 -3.75 15.66 -14.21
N TYR A 195 -3.57 16.81 -13.57
CA TYR A 195 -2.73 17.90 -14.10
C TYR A 195 -1.26 17.47 -14.26
N ILE A 196 -0.67 16.81 -13.25
CA ILE A 196 0.68 16.27 -13.35
C ILE A 196 0.81 15.31 -14.53
N LEU A 197 -0.14 14.39 -14.68
CA LEU A 197 -0.10 13.36 -15.73
C LEU A 197 -0.25 13.95 -17.13
N LEU A 198 -1.14 14.93 -17.29
CA LEU A 198 -1.32 15.63 -18.57
C LEU A 198 -0.09 16.45 -18.94
N GLN A 199 0.56 17.10 -17.97
CA GLN A 199 1.69 17.99 -18.18
C GLN A 199 3.05 17.35 -17.85
N GLN A 200 3.13 16.03 -17.73
CA GLN A 200 4.35 15.31 -17.27
C GLN A 200 5.60 15.65 -18.11
N GLU A 201 5.47 15.81 -19.41
CA GLU A 201 6.60 16.15 -20.30
C GLU A 201 7.09 17.59 -20.07
N PHE A 202 6.15 18.51 -19.85
CA PHE A 202 6.47 19.90 -19.56
C PHE A 202 7.14 20.05 -18.20
N LEU A 203 6.58 19.44 -17.17
CA LEU A 203 7.14 19.42 -15.81
C LEU A 203 8.53 18.79 -15.77
N LYS A 204 8.75 17.68 -16.48
CA LYS A 204 10.08 17.06 -16.60
C LYS A 204 11.11 18.01 -17.22
N ARG A 205 10.73 18.74 -18.27
CA ARG A 205 11.63 19.73 -18.90
C ARG A 205 11.95 20.89 -17.96
N GLN A 206 10.96 21.40 -17.25
CA GLN A 206 11.17 22.49 -16.27
C GLN A 206 12.08 22.05 -15.14
N MET A 207 11.82 20.88 -14.52
CA MET A 207 12.67 20.35 -13.46
C MET A 207 14.10 20.10 -13.95
N LYS A 208 14.26 19.57 -15.17
CA LYS A 208 15.58 19.35 -15.76
C LYS A 208 16.33 20.68 -15.95
N LYS A 209 15.67 21.73 -16.48
CA LYS A 209 16.26 23.06 -16.62
C LYS A 209 16.69 23.64 -15.26
N LEU A 210 15.82 23.52 -14.24
CA LEU A 210 16.09 24.02 -12.90
C LEU A 210 17.31 23.30 -12.29
N ILE A 211 17.39 21.99 -12.41
CA ILE A 211 18.50 21.19 -11.87
C ILE A 211 19.82 21.61 -12.52
N PHE A 212 19.87 21.75 -13.86
CA PHE A 212 21.09 22.16 -14.56
C PHE A 212 21.43 23.64 -14.35
N ALA A 213 20.47 24.51 -13.99
CA ALA A 213 20.72 25.90 -13.69
C ALA A 213 21.43 26.10 -12.34
N TYR A 214 21.08 25.27 -11.33
CA TYR A 214 21.58 25.45 -9.96
C TYR A 214 22.66 24.43 -9.55
N LEU A 215 22.77 23.29 -10.21
CA LEU A 215 23.76 22.27 -9.89
C LEU A 215 24.84 22.18 -10.99
N LYS A 216 26.07 21.89 -10.58
CA LYS A 216 27.19 21.57 -11.53
C LYS A 216 26.77 20.32 -12.33
N GLU A 217 27.13 20.26 -13.60
CA GLU A 217 26.72 19.22 -14.55
C GLU A 217 26.90 17.79 -14.02
N LYS A 218 28.05 17.51 -13.38
CA LYS A 218 28.31 16.20 -12.76
C LYS A 218 27.26 15.81 -11.70
N HIS A 219 26.91 16.74 -10.82
CA HIS A 219 25.90 16.51 -9.77
C HIS A 219 24.48 16.48 -10.34
N ALA A 220 24.17 17.31 -11.33
CA ALA A 220 22.90 17.32 -12.04
C ALA A 220 22.64 15.96 -12.72
N ASN A 221 23.62 15.44 -13.45
CA ASN A 221 23.53 14.15 -14.10
C ASN A 221 23.36 13.00 -13.10
N ARG A 222 24.12 13.00 -11.98
CA ARG A 222 23.97 11.97 -10.93
C ARG A 222 22.59 12.04 -10.28
N PHE A 223 22.08 13.22 -9.98
CA PHE A 223 20.74 13.41 -9.43
C PHE A 223 19.66 12.87 -10.38
N LEU A 224 19.75 13.18 -11.68
CA LEU A 224 18.81 12.67 -12.68
C LEU A 224 18.87 11.15 -12.83
N GLN A 225 20.07 10.54 -12.71
CA GLN A 225 20.23 9.09 -12.69
C GLN A 225 19.50 8.46 -11.49
N ILE A 226 19.66 9.04 -10.29
CA ILE A 226 18.96 8.59 -9.08
C ILE A 226 17.44 8.71 -9.25
N CYS A 227 16.93 9.82 -9.76
CA CYS A 227 15.51 9.98 -10.06
C CYS A 227 14.99 8.94 -11.06
N ALA A 228 15.76 8.66 -12.11
CA ALA A 228 15.41 7.66 -13.11
C ALA A 228 15.40 6.23 -12.51
N LEU A 229 16.39 5.89 -11.69
CA LEU A 229 16.45 4.63 -10.95
C LEU A 229 15.24 4.50 -10.03
N THR A 230 14.95 5.52 -9.22
CA THR A 230 13.79 5.55 -8.31
C THR A 230 12.50 5.31 -9.09
N TYR A 231 12.25 6.08 -10.15
CA TYR A 231 11.06 5.90 -10.97
C TYR A 231 10.94 4.48 -11.52
N ARG A 232 12.03 3.92 -12.05
CA ARG A 232 12.06 2.57 -12.61
C ARG A 232 11.78 1.51 -11.55
N THR A 233 12.42 1.60 -10.39
CA THR A 233 12.25 0.66 -9.28
C THR A 233 10.81 0.65 -8.76
N PHE A 234 10.24 1.84 -8.50
CA PHE A 234 8.85 1.97 -8.08
C PHE A 234 7.86 1.46 -9.13
N SER A 235 8.05 1.85 -10.40
CA SER A 235 7.17 1.42 -11.49
C SER A 235 7.19 -0.10 -11.69
N ASN A 236 8.36 -0.71 -11.60
CA ASN A 236 8.53 -2.15 -11.72
C ASN A 236 7.89 -2.87 -10.52
N PHE A 237 8.12 -2.37 -9.30
CA PHE A 237 7.52 -2.93 -8.09
C PHE A 237 5.99 -2.88 -8.14
N LEU A 238 5.40 -1.70 -8.39
CA LEU A 238 3.93 -1.58 -8.48
C LEU A 238 3.34 -2.48 -9.56
N THR A 239 4.02 -2.56 -10.71
CA THR A 239 3.58 -3.45 -11.78
C THR A 239 3.65 -4.92 -11.36
N GLY A 240 4.76 -5.33 -10.75
CA GLY A 240 4.95 -6.68 -10.25
C GLY A 240 3.90 -7.03 -9.21
N GLN A 241 3.69 -6.16 -8.23
CA GLN A 241 2.71 -6.36 -7.16
C GLN A 241 1.27 -6.46 -7.67
N CYS A 242 0.88 -5.60 -8.62
CA CYS A 242 -0.45 -5.71 -9.26
C CYS A 242 -0.59 -7.01 -10.06
N LEU A 243 0.45 -7.43 -10.78
CA LEU A 243 0.40 -8.67 -11.55
C LEU A 243 0.34 -9.89 -10.64
N ASP A 244 1.15 -9.91 -9.59
CA ASP A 244 1.19 -10.96 -8.58
C ASP A 244 -0.17 -11.13 -7.89
N SER A 245 -0.77 -10.03 -7.43
CA SER A 245 -2.08 -10.03 -6.78
C SER A 245 -3.19 -10.58 -7.68
N VAL A 246 -3.18 -10.25 -8.96
CA VAL A 246 -4.15 -10.79 -9.94
C VAL A 246 -3.92 -12.28 -10.16
N ILE A 247 -2.67 -12.71 -10.33
CA ILE A 247 -2.33 -14.13 -10.51
C ILE A 247 -2.78 -14.93 -9.29
N LEU A 248 -2.46 -14.44 -8.08
CA LEU A 248 -2.83 -15.09 -6.83
C LEU A 248 -4.36 -15.22 -6.69
N GLY A 249 -5.10 -14.14 -6.95
CA GLY A 249 -6.57 -14.16 -6.93
C GLY A 249 -7.17 -15.16 -7.92
N ILE A 250 -6.63 -15.24 -9.15
CA ILE A 250 -7.05 -16.23 -10.16
C ILE A 250 -6.73 -17.64 -9.69
N MET A 251 -5.55 -17.87 -9.11
CA MET A 251 -5.16 -19.18 -8.59
C MET A 251 -6.13 -19.66 -7.50
N PHE A 252 -6.47 -18.78 -6.54
CA PHE A 252 -7.45 -19.11 -5.51
C PHE A 252 -8.82 -19.38 -6.10
N PHE A 253 -9.30 -18.51 -6.98
CA PHE A 253 -10.60 -18.69 -7.64
C PHE A 253 -10.70 -20.02 -8.39
N VAL A 254 -9.69 -20.33 -9.20
CA VAL A 254 -9.67 -21.57 -10.01
C VAL A 254 -9.57 -22.80 -9.11
N SER A 255 -8.65 -22.81 -8.15
CA SER A 255 -8.45 -23.96 -7.25
C SER A 255 -9.68 -24.22 -6.37
N MET A 256 -10.27 -23.16 -5.81
CA MET A 256 -11.50 -23.27 -5.02
C MET A 256 -12.69 -23.75 -5.86
N THR A 257 -12.81 -23.29 -7.10
CA THR A 257 -13.87 -23.72 -8.02
C THR A 257 -13.72 -25.21 -8.37
N ILE A 258 -12.51 -25.67 -8.68
CA ILE A 258 -12.22 -27.09 -8.99
C ILE A 258 -12.53 -27.96 -7.76
N LEU A 259 -12.13 -27.54 -6.58
CA LEU A 259 -12.34 -28.28 -5.33
C LEU A 259 -13.75 -28.06 -4.75
N ARG A 260 -14.62 -27.32 -5.43
CA ARG A 260 -16.02 -27.02 -5.03
C ARG A 260 -16.13 -26.37 -3.66
N PHE A 261 -15.21 -25.48 -3.31
CA PHE A 261 -15.33 -24.65 -2.11
C PHE A 261 -16.41 -23.59 -2.29
N PRO A 262 -17.16 -23.23 -1.22
CA PRO A 262 -18.07 -22.10 -1.27
C PRO A 262 -17.29 -20.77 -1.38
N PHE A 263 -17.98 -19.74 -1.85
CA PHE A 263 -17.42 -18.38 -1.95
C PHE A 263 -16.18 -18.22 -2.84
N ALA A 264 -15.95 -19.12 -3.82
CA ALA A 264 -14.73 -19.11 -4.64
C ALA A 264 -14.45 -17.75 -5.33
N ILE A 265 -15.49 -17.14 -5.93
CA ILE A 265 -15.37 -15.82 -6.59
C ILE A 265 -15.02 -14.75 -5.55
N LEU A 266 -15.75 -14.71 -4.44
CA LEU A 266 -15.58 -13.72 -3.39
C LEU A 266 -14.17 -13.77 -2.80
N VAL A 267 -13.72 -14.96 -2.40
CA VAL A 267 -12.39 -15.17 -1.81
C VAL A 267 -11.29 -14.88 -2.83
N GLY A 268 -11.47 -15.29 -4.10
CA GLY A 268 -10.51 -14.98 -5.16
C GLY A 268 -10.36 -13.46 -5.40
N VAL A 269 -11.47 -12.72 -5.48
CA VAL A 269 -11.45 -11.26 -5.65
C VAL A 269 -10.89 -10.57 -4.38
N LEU A 270 -11.28 -11.04 -3.20
CA LEU A 270 -10.80 -10.50 -1.94
C LEU A 270 -9.28 -10.66 -1.81
N ILE A 271 -8.76 -11.86 -2.10
CA ILE A 271 -7.32 -12.14 -2.07
C ILE A 271 -6.60 -11.30 -3.14
N ALA A 272 -7.13 -11.20 -4.36
CA ALA A 272 -6.55 -10.34 -5.39
C ALA A 272 -6.42 -8.89 -4.94
N PHE A 273 -7.40 -8.38 -4.21
CA PHE A 273 -7.39 -7.00 -3.73
C PHE A 273 -6.49 -6.83 -2.51
N THR A 274 -6.61 -7.70 -1.52
CA THR A 274 -5.80 -7.61 -0.30
C THR A 274 -4.32 -7.89 -0.56
N ALA A 275 -3.98 -8.81 -1.48
CA ALA A 275 -2.60 -9.13 -1.86
C ALA A 275 -1.84 -7.95 -2.51
N LEU A 276 -2.52 -6.84 -2.84
CA LEU A 276 -1.82 -5.58 -3.13
C LEU A 276 -0.97 -5.10 -1.95
N ILE A 277 -1.31 -5.48 -0.72
CA ILE A 277 -0.52 -5.22 0.48
C ILE A 277 0.53 -6.35 0.60
N PRO A 278 1.83 -6.06 0.41
CA PRO A 278 2.85 -7.09 0.42
C PRO A 278 2.87 -7.88 1.72
N ILE A 279 3.03 -9.19 1.63
CA ILE A 279 3.09 -10.16 2.74
C ILE A 279 1.74 -10.30 3.46
N PHE A 280 1.17 -9.22 4.00
CA PHE A 280 -0.02 -9.26 4.85
C PHE A 280 -1.32 -9.49 4.07
N GLY A 281 -1.37 -9.05 2.82
CA GLY A 281 -2.61 -9.05 2.05
C GLY A 281 -3.20 -10.43 1.83
N ALA A 282 -2.41 -11.41 1.46
CA ALA A 282 -2.85 -12.79 1.27
C ALA A 282 -3.36 -13.40 2.58
N PHE A 283 -2.69 -13.12 3.71
CA PHE A 283 -3.12 -13.60 5.03
C PHE A 283 -4.45 -12.99 5.46
N ILE A 284 -4.67 -11.69 5.22
CA ILE A 284 -5.96 -11.03 5.48
C ILE A 284 -7.07 -11.73 4.67
N GLY A 285 -6.82 -11.96 3.38
CA GLY A 285 -7.75 -12.69 2.52
C GLY A 285 -8.00 -14.12 2.99
N CYS A 286 -6.96 -14.81 3.49
CA CYS A 286 -7.08 -16.14 4.08
C CYS A 286 -7.96 -16.16 5.33
N VAL A 287 -7.72 -15.26 6.28
CA VAL A 287 -8.49 -15.18 7.53
C VAL A 287 -9.95 -14.94 7.23
N VAL A 288 -10.26 -13.97 6.38
CA VAL A 288 -11.64 -13.68 5.98
C VAL A 288 -12.24 -14.84 5.20
N GLY A 289 -11.52 -15.43 4.25
CA GLY A 289 -11.97 -16.57 3.46
C GLY A 289 -12.24 -17.81 4.32
N ALA A 290 -11.31 -18.17 5.22
CA ALA A 290 -11.48 -19.28 6.15
C ALA A 290 -12.69 -19.06 7.07
N PHE A 291 -12.87 -17.84 7.56
CA PHE A 291 -14.02 -17.47 8.37
C PHE A 291 -15.35 -17.63 7.60
N LEU A 292 -15.41 -17.15 6.36
CA LEU A 292 -16.59 -17.32 5.49
C LEU A 292 -16.90 -18.79 5.27
N ILE A 293 -15.91 -19.62 4.94
CA ILE A 293 -16.09 -21.05 4.68
C ILE A 293 -16.49 -21.81 5.96
N LEU A 294 -15.95 -21.40 7.12
CA LEU A 294 -16.28 -21.98 8.42
C LEU A 294 -17.78 -21.89 8.72
N THR A 295 -18.47 -20.87 8.25
CA THR A 295 -19.93 -20.70 8.42
C THR A 295 -20.75 -21.77 7.74
N VAL A 296 -20.19 -22.34 6.65
CA VAL A 296 -20.84 -23.40 5.86
C VAL A 296 -20.40 -24.77 6.37
N SER A 297 -19.09 -25.01 6.48
CA SER A 297 -18.53 -26.30 6.88
C SER A 297 -17.15 -26.17 7.53
N PRO A 298 -16.97 -26.62 8.78
CA PRO A 298 -15.68 -26.61 9.45
C PRO A 298 -14.62 -27.45 8.74
N SER A 299 -14.99 -28.59 8.16
CA SER A 299 -14.05 -29.44 7.42
C SER A 299 -13.54 -28.78 6.13
N GLN A 300 -14.41 -28.06 5.42
CA GLN A 300 -14.00 -27.27 4.26
C GLN A 300 -13.12 -26.09 4.66
N ALA A 301 -13.38 -25.44 5.80
CA ALA A 301 -12.50 -24.36 6.29
C ALA A 301 -11.09 -24.87 6.59
N ALA A 302 -10.96 -26.04 7.24
CA ALA A 302 -9.65 -26.67 7.46
C ALA A 302 -8.97 -27.05 6.14
N ALA A 303 -9.69 -27.63 5.19
CA ALA A 303 -9.16 -27.92 3.86
C ALA A 303 -8.76 -26.67 3.07
N PHE A 304 -9.48 -25.54 3.24
CA PHE A 304 -9.12 -24.25 2.66
C PHE A 304 -7.80 -23.70 3.22
N ILE A 305 -7.55 -23.84 4.52
CA ILE A 305 -6.27 -23.44 5.12
C ILE A 305 -5.11 -24.24 4.51
N VAL A 306 -5.30 -25.55 4.30
CA VAL A 306 -4.30 -26.38 3.64
C VAL A 306 -4.08 -25.91 2.19
N LEU A 307 -5.17 -25.66 1.45
CA LEU A 307 -5.10 -25.10 0.09
C LEU A 307 -4.34 -23.77 0.08
N PHE A 308 -4.65 -22.88 1.02
CA PHE A 308 -3.95 -21.60 1.16
C PHE A 308 -2.45 -21.79 1.33
N LEU A 309 -2.02 -22.67 2.23
CA LEU A 309 -0.60 -22.92 2.47
C LEU A 309 0.09 -23.46 1.21
N VAL A 310 -0.56 -24.36 0.47
CA VAL A 310 -0.02 -24.89 -0.79
C VAL A 310 0.11 -23.81 -1.85
N LEU A 311 -0.94 -23.00 -2.06
CA LEU A 311 -0.91 -21.92 -3.04
C LEU A 311 0.10 -20.82 -2.67
N GLN A 312 0.24 -20.53 -1.37
CA GLN A 312 1.23 -19.59 -0.86
C GLN A 312 2.66 -20.07 -1.08
N GLN A 313 2.92 -21.40 -0.98
CA GLN A 313 4.23 -21.95 -1.33
C GLN A 313 4.52 -21.86 -2.83
N ILE A 314 3.52 -22.07 -3.67
CA ILE A 314 3.65 -21.91 -5.12
C ILE A 314 3.93 -20.44 -5.47
N GLU A 315 3.18 -19.53 -4.88
CA GLU A 315 3.37 -18.09 -5.06
C GLU A 315 4.77 -17.65 -4.62
N GLY A 316 5.16 -17.93 -3.37
CA GLY A 316 6.42 -17.48 -2.81
C GLY A 316 7.68 -18.06 -3.49
N ASN A 317 7.62 -19.31 -3.98
CA ASN A 317 8.78 -19.96 -4.58
C ASN A 317 8.84 -19.85 -6.13
N LEU A 318 7.70 -19.75 -6.81
CA LEU A 318 7.66 -19.76 -8.27
C LEU A 318 7.21 -18.44 -8.88
N ILE A 319 6.17 -17.79 -8.33
CA ILE A 319 5.53 -16.63 -8.95
C ILE A 319 6.20 -15.35 -8.49
N TYR A 320 6.27 -15.13 -7.17
CA TYR A 320 6.82 -13.91 -6.59
C TYR A 320 8.25 -13.59 -7.06
N PRO A 321 9.22 -14.54 -7.09
CA PRO A 321 10.57 -14.27 -7.57
C PRO A 321 10.62 -13.84 -9.03
N LYS A 322 9.73 -14.37 -9.87
CA LYS A 322 9.69 -14.04 -11.31
C LYS A 322 8.96 -12.73 -11.60
N VAL A 323 7.90 -12.45 -10.86
CA VAL A 323 7.00 -11.32 -11.13
C VAL A 323 7.46 -10.06 -10.39
N VAL A 324 7.83 -10.18 -9.13
CA VAL A 324 8.18 -9.06 -8.24
C VAL A 324 9.69 -9.05 -7.95
N GLY A 325 10.26 -10.17 -7.56
CA GLY A 325 11.64 -10.28 -7.05
C GLY A 325 12.71 -9.84 -8.05
N GLY A 326 12.59 -10.24 -9.32
CA GLY A 326 13.51 -9.81 -10.39
C GLY A 326 13.48 -8.31 -10.69
N SER A 327 12.43 -7.62 -10.27
CA SER A 327 12.21 -6.19 -10.51
C SER A 327 12.75 -5.28 -9.41
N ILE A 328 12.95 -5.81 -8.20
CA ILE A 328 13.33 -5.04 -7.01
C ILE A 328 14.83 -5.18 -6.72
N GLY A 329 15.44 -6.33 -7.01
CA GLY A 329 16.86 -6.61 -6.75
C GLY A 329 17.25 -6.54 -5.25
N LEU A 330 16.28 -6.67 -4.34
CA LEU A 330 16.44 -6.56 -2.91
C LEU A 330 16.39 -7.95 -2.27
N PRO A 331 17.37 -8.35 -1.44
CA PRO A 331 17.30 -9.58 -0.65
C PRO A 331 16.07 -9.60 0.27
N ALA A 332 15.48 -10.78 0.48
CA ALA A 332 14.23 -10.95 1.24
C ALA A 332 14.25 -10.35 2.65
N ILE A 333 15.41 -10.41 3.33
CA ILE A 333 15.57 -9.81 4.65
C ILE A 333 15.30 -8.30 4.66
N TRP A 334 15.77 -7.58 3.62
CA TRP A 334 15.56 -6.15 3.50
C TRP A 334 14.13 -5.80 3.08
N VAL A 335 13.43 -6.71 2.37
CA VAL A 335 11.99 -6.56 2.10
C VAL A 335 11.22 -6.60 3.41
N LEU A 336 11.53 -7.56 4.30
CA LEU A 336 10.90 -7.66 5.62
C LEU A 336 11.15 -6.39 6.46
N VAL A 337 12.39 -5.89 6.49
CA VAL A 337 12.74 -4.64 7.18
C VAL A 337 11.94 -3.47 6.60
N ALA A 338 11.87 -3.35 5.27
CA ALA A 338 11.13 -2.28 4.61
C ALA A 338 9.64 -2.31 4.94
N VAL A 339 9.02 -3.50 4.91
CA VAL A 339 7.59 -3.67 5.24
C VAL A 339 7.31 -3.35 6.70
N THR A 340 8.16 -3.81 7.62
CA THR A 340 7.98 -3.56 9.06
C THR A 340 8.13 -2.07 9.38
N LEU A 341 9.19 -1.42 8.90
CA LEU A 341 9.41 0.02 9.11
C LEU A 341 8.32 0.85 8.43
N GLY A 342 7.99 0.53 7.19
CA GLY A 342 6.95 1.23 6.44
C GLY A 342 5.59 1.08 7.11
N GLY A 343 5.25 -0.12 7.53
CA GLY A 343 4.00 -0.42 8.23
C GLY A 343 3.87 0.35 9.54
N SER A 344 4.93 0.40 10.33
CA SER A 344 4.94 1.12 11.62
C SER A 344 4.83 2.64 11.46
N LEU A 345 5.42 3.22 10.40
CA LEU A 345 5.45 4.67 10.21
C LEU A 345 4.21 5.22 9.49
N PHE A 346 3.75 4.53 8.46
CA PHE A 346 2.70 5.04 7.55
C PHE A 346 1.64 3.99 7.20
N GLY A 347 1.55 2.89 7.95
CA GLY A 347 0.58 1.83 7.71
C GLY A 347 0.75 1.16 6.34
N ILE A 348 -0.37 0.81 5.70
CA ILE A 348 -0.39 0.11 4.40
C ILE A 348 0.35 0.88 3.30
N VAL A 349 0.17 2.20 3.24
CA VAL A 349 0.86 3.05 2.27
C VAL A 349 2.37 3.02 2.49
N GLY A 350 2.80 3.00 3.76
CA GLY A 350 4.20 2.86 4.11
C GLY A 350 4.80 1.54 3.64
N MET A 351 4.11 0.42 3.80
CA MET A 351 4.57 -0.89 3.31
C MET A 351 4.85 -0.86 1.81
N LEU A 352 3.95 -0.27 1.02
CA LEU A 352 4.09 -0.16 -0.44
C LEU A 352 5.22 0.79 -0.87
N VAL A 353 5.46 1.85 -0.12
CA VAL A 353 6.43 2.88 -0.49
C VAL A 353 7.85 2.53 -0.01
N PHE A 354 7.98 1.94 1.17
CA PHE A 354 9.30 1.65 1.75
C PHE A 354 10.06 0.55 1.02
N ILE A 355 9.39 -0.47 0.47
CA ILE A 355 10.07 -1.53 -0.30
C ILE A 355 10.91 -0.92 -1.45
N PRO A 356 10.35 -0.14 -2.37
CA PRO A 356 11.15 0.46 -3.43
C PRO A 356 12.13 1.53 -2.94
N ILE A 357 11.85 2.26 -1.85
CA ILE A 357 12.82 3.19 -1.25
C ILE A 357 14.06 2.43 -0.78
N VAL A 358 13.87 1.38 0.02
CA VAL A 358 14.99 0.56 0.52
C VAL A 358 15.73 -0.09 -0.63
N SER A 359 15.04 -0.53 -1.68
CA SER A 359 15.66 -1.07 -2.89
C SER A 359 16.57 -0.05 -3.60
N VAL A 360 16.11 1.20 -3.76
CA VAL A 360 16.93 2.27 -4.34
C VAL A 360 18.16 2.55 -3.47
N VAL A 361 17.96 2.69 -2.15
CA VAL A 361 19.07 2.93 -1.21
C VAL A 361 20.08 1.79 -1.27
N TYR A 362 19.60 0.54 -1.23
CA TYR A 362 20.46 -0.65 -1.33
C TYR A 362 21.25 -0.67 -2.64
N THR A 363 20.62 -0.36 -3.77
CA THR A 363 21.28 -0.31 -5.08
C THR A 363 22.36 0.75 -5.11
N LEU A 364 22.06 1.96 -4.61
CA LEU A 364 23.04 3.07 -4.57
C LEU A 364 24.22 2.76 -3.63
N LEU A 365 23.94 2.16 -2.48
CA LEU A 365 25.01 1.72 -1.55
C LEU A 365 25.86 0.64 -2.19
N LYS A 366 25.26 -0.35 -2.85
CA LYS A 366 25.99 -1.42 -3.54
C LYS A 366 26.88 -0.85 -4.65
N GLU A 367 26.39 0.11 -5.45
CA GLU A 367 27.18 0.79 -6.45
C GLU A 367 28.39 1.54 -5.84
N ASP A 368 28.18 2.29 -4.74
CA ASP A 368 29.25 3.06 -4.09
C ASP A 368 30.30 2.14 -3.45
N VAL A 369 29.86 1.08 -2.75
CA VAL A 369 30.74 0.09 -2.14
C VAL A 369 31.59 -0.60 -3.21
N ASN A 370 30.96 -1.10 -4.29
CA ASN A 370 31.69 -1.79 -5.35
C ASN A 370 32.72 -0.87 -6.00
N LYS A 371 32.38 0.40 -6.23
CA LYS A 371 33.30 1.39 -6.78
C LYS A 371 34.53 1.59 -5.87
N ARG A 372 34.31 1.73 -4.55
CA ARG A 372 35.38 1.89 -3.57
C ARG A 372 36.27 0.66 -3.42
N LEU A 373 35.68 -0.54 -3.56
CA LEU A 373 36.45 -1.79 -3.54
C LEU A 373 37.36 -1.90 -4.77
N ILE A 374 36.83 -1.56 -5.95
CA ILE A 374 37.66 -1.51 -7.20
C ILE A 374 38.77 -0.48 -7.06
N GLU A 375 38.49 0.73 -6.52
CA GLU A 375 39.50 1.76 -6.29
C GLU A 375 40.60 1.32 -5.30
N LYS A 376 40.32 0.37 -4.43
CA LYS A 376 41.25 -0.19 -3.43
C LYS A 376 41.88 -1.52 -3.85
N ASP A 377 41.55 -2.01 -5.03
CA ASP A 377 41.98 -3.33 -5.55
C ASP A 377 41.68 -4.50 -4.58
N ILE A 378 40.51 -4.42 -3.90
CA ILE A 378 40.08 -5.42 -2.96
C ILE A 378 38.95 -6.24 -3.60
N THR A 379 39.16 -7.54 -3.75
CA THR A 379 38.13 -8.52 -4.11
C THR A 379 37.65 -9.24 -2.86
N ILE A 380 36.35 -9.12 -2.53
CA ILE A 380 35.69 -9.90 -1.46
C ILE A 380 34.78 -10.87 -2.17
N GLU A 381 34.98 -12.18 -1.93
CA GLU A 381 34.13 -13.25 -2.44
C GLU A 381 32.73 -13.26 -1.81
#